data_8045ef5caca9c2299052d4234e5e6e3c
#
_entry.id   8045ef5caca9c2299052d4234e5e6e3c
#
_cell.length_a   1.000
_cell.length_b   1.000
_cell.length_c   1.000
_cell.angle_alpha   90.00
_cell.angle_beta   90.00
_cell.angle_gamma   90.00
#
_symmetry.space_group_name_H-M   'P 1'
#
loop_
_entity.id
_entity.type
_entity.pdbx_description
1 polymer ?
#
loop_
_entity_poly.entity_id
_entity_poly.type
_entity_poly.pdbx_seq_one_letter_code
_entity_poly.pdbx_strand_id
1 'polypeptide(L)'
;TNKEVKPFMSDMLNHYCCGREALNTLPEHSAMNAIILNHYDAYRLGTQGPDFFYYHHPMPWKGTKPLHRYGNLIHKKRVDAFFYYGFKYAFTNERDRDIILSYLAGFSCHHSLDVATHPYIFYKTGHCDSTVPGSRIYSYYHKYFEVLLD
;
A
#
# COMPACT_ATOMS: atom_id res chain seq x y z
N THR A 1 -27.72 -5.46 21.10
CA THR A 1 -26.64 -4.49 20.86
C THR A 1 -25.58 -5.12 19.95
N ASN A 2 -25.83 -5.01 18.64
CA ASN A 2 -24.86 -5.41 17.63
C ASN A 2 -23.66 -4.46 17.73
N LYS A 3 -22.53 -4.96 18.22
CA LYS A 3 -21.24 -4.29 18.03
C LYS A 3 -20.89 -4.47 16.55
N GLU A 4 -21.02 -3.41 15.78
CA GLU A 4 -20.42 -3.34 14.45
C GLU A 4 -18.94 -3.60 14.58
N VAL A 5 -18.51 -4.77 14.14
CA VAL A 5 -17.11 -5.06 13.88
C VAL A 5 -16.73 -4.19 12.69
N LYS A 6 -16.03 -3.09 12.94
CA LYS A 6 -15.50 -2.25 11.87
C LYS A 6 -14.52 -3.09 11.06
N PRO A 7 -14.72 -3.25 9.76
CA PRO A 7 -13.80 -4.01 8.91
C PRO A 7 -12.51 -3.21 8.75
N PHE A 8 -11.50 -3.58 9.53
CA PHE A 8 -10.24 -2.85 9.61
C PHE A 8 -9.07 -3.53 8.85
N MET A 9 -9.31 -4.65 8.17
CA MET A 9 -8.21 -5.51 7.74
C MET A 9 -8.28 -6.02 6.28
N SER A 10 -9.29 -5.71 5.50
CA SER A 10 -9.51 -6.38 4.22
C SER A 10 -8.70 -5.79 3.05
N ASP A 11 -8.44 -4.49 3.06
CA ASP A 11 -7.59 -3.75 2.11
C ASP A 11 -6.15 -4.30 2.01
N MET A 12 -5.68 -4.96 3.06
CA MET A 12 -4.36 -5.55 3.16
C MET A 12 -4.24 -6.90 2.43
N LEU A 13 -5.34 -7.63 2.28
CA LEU A 13 -5.32 -8.99 1.74
C LEU A 13 -5.10 -8.98 0.24
N ASN A 14 -5.78 -8.11 -0.49
CA ASN A 14 -5.61 -7.98 -1.94
C ASN A 14 -4.18 -7.62 -2.32
N HIS A 15 -3.57 -6.65 -1.62
CA HIS A 15 -2.17 -6.27 -1.83
C HIS A 15 -1.20 -7.43 -1.55
N TYR A 16 -1.46 -8.16 -0.46
CA TYR A 16 -0.67 -9.35 -0.14
C TYR A 16 -0.82 -10.44 -1.20
N CYS A 17 -2.05 -10.74 -1.63
CA CYS A 17 -2.31 -11.76 -2.65
C CYS A 17 -1.67 -11.37 -3.99
N CYS A 18 -1.81 -10.12 -4.41
CA CYS A 18 -1.17 -9.60 -5.62
C CYS A 18 0.36 -9.77 -5.56
N GLY A 19 0.99 -9.38 -4.45
CA GLY A 19 2.42 -9.56 -4.27
C GLY A 19 2.84 -11.03 -4.30
N ARG A 20 2.07 -11.92 -3.67
CA ARG A 20 2.35 -13.35 -3.70
C ARG A 20 2.27 -13.91 -5.13
N GLU A 21 1.24 -13.54 -5.88
CA GLU A 21 1.11 -13.98 -7.27
C GLU A 21 2.22 -13.39 -8.15
N ALA A 22 2.60 -12.12 -7.96
CA ALA A 22 3.73 -11.53 -8.66
C ALA A 22 5.05 -12.28 -8.38
N LEU A 23 5.30 -12.66 -7.12
CA LEU A 23 6.47 -13.45 -6.75
C LEU A 23 6.46 -14.82 -7.46
N ASN A 24 5.30 -15.48 -7.55
CA ASN A 24 5.16 -16.78 -8.23
C ASN A 24 5.44 -16.71 -9.73
N THR A 25 5.34 -15.52 -10.35
CA THR A 25 5.67 -15.32 -11.78
C THR A 25 7.14 -15.06 -12.04
N LEU A 26 7.92 -14.77 -11.00
CA LEU A 26 9.36 -14.54 -11.18
C LEU A 26 10.09 -15.84 -11.54
N PRO A 27 11.07 -15.80 -12.46
CA PRO A 27 11.90 -16.97 -12.74
C PRO A 27 12.59 -17.46 -11.45
N GLU A 28 12.50 -18.75 -11.18
CA GLU A 28 13.02 -19.36 -9.95
C GLU A 28 14.49 -19.03 -9.67
N HIS A 29 15.29 -18.94 -10.73
CA HIS A 29 16.73 -18.67 -10.64
C HIS A 29 17.09 -17.18 -10.81
N SER A 30 16.12 -16.27 -10.79
CA SER A 30 16.41 -14.84 -10.88
C SER A 30 17.04 -14.32 -9.58
N ALA A 31 17.97 -13.37 -9.71
CA ALA A 31 18.57 -12.71 -8.54
C ALA A 31 17.49 -12.04 -7.65
N MET A 32 16.45 -11.46 -8.27
CA MET A 32 15.36 -10.82 -7.52
C MET A 32 14.55 -11.83 -6.73
N ASN A 33 14.27 -13.01 -7.28
CA ASN A 33 13.59 -14.08 -6.54
C ASN A 33 14.39 -14.48 -5.29
N ALA A 34 15.71 -14.71 -5.45
CA ALA A 34 16.57 -15.02 -4.32
C ALA A 34 16.60 -13.90 -3.25
N ILE A 35 16.70 -12.64 -3.66
CA ILE A 35 16.65 -11.49 -2.76
C ILE A 35 15.33 -11.46 -1.99
N ILE A 36 14.20 -11.63 -2.66
CA ILE A 36 12.87 -11.60 -2.02
C ILE A 36 12.71 -12.76 -1.05
N LEU A 37 13.10 -13.97 -1.44
CA LEU A 37 12.96 -15.14 -0.55
C LEU A 37 13.83 -15.03 0.70
N ASN A 38 15.02 -14.45 0.58
CA ASN A 38 15.91 -14.22 1.74
C ASN A 38 15.42 -13.10 2.66
N HIS A 39 14.62 -12.18 2.15
CA HIS A 39 14.08 -11.02 2.89
C HIS A 39 12.56 -10.91 2.74
N TYR A 40 11.87 -12.05 2.86
CA TYR A 40 10.45 -12.16 2.57
C TYR A 40 9.56 -11.26 3.42
N ASP A 41 9.91 -11.04 4.69
CA ASP A 41 9.15 -10.13 5.55
C ASP A 41 9.24 -8.67 5.09
N ALA A 42 10.38 -8.24 4.55
CA ALA A 42 10.52 -6.92 3.95
C ALA A 42 9.65 -6.80 2.68
N TYR A 43 9.62 -7.84 1.85
CA TYR A 43 8.71 -7.91 0.70
C TYR A 43 7.25 -7.79 1.11
N ARG A 44 6.82 -8.59 2.07
CA ARG A 44 5.45 -8.55 2.62
C ARG A 44 5.08 -7.19 3.17
N LEU A 45 5.99 -6.55 3.90
CA LEU A 45 5.77 -5.18 4.36
C LEU A 45 5.63 -4.22 3.18
N GLY A 46 6.46 -4.39 2.16
CA GLY A 46 6.39 -3.62 0.92
C GLY A 46 5.03 -3.74 0.22
N THR A 47 4.43 -4.95 0.18
CA THR A 47 3.11 -5.13 -0.44
C THR A 47 2.00 -4.33 0.23
N GLN A 48 2.17 -3.91 1.49
CA GLN A 48 1.24 -3.02 2.17
C GLN A 48 1.44 -1.55 1.76
N GLY A 49 2.50 -1.24 1.05
CA GLY A 49 2.80 0.11 0.59
C GLY A 49 2.84 1.12 1.73
N PRO A 50 2.34 2.34 1.51
CA PRO A 50 2.24 3.36 2.54
C PRO A 50 0.97 3.25 3.38
N ASP A 51 0.11 2.26 3.17
CA ASP A 51 -1.18 2.12 3.86
C ASP A 51 -1.02 1.91 5.35
N PHE A 52 0.05 1.24 5.78
CA PHE A 52 0.31 1.05 7.21
C PHE A 52 0.42 2.39 7.98
N PHE A 53 0.74 3.51 7.33
CA PHE A 53 0.73 4.82 7.98
C PHE A 53 -0.68 5.27 8.40
N TYR A 54 -1.72 4.79 7.72
CA TYR A 54 -3.12 5.11 8.07
C TYR A 54 -3.60 4.34 9.30
N TYR A 55 -2.96 3.24 9.64
CA TYR A 55 -3.27 2.47 10.84
C TYR A 55 -2.65 3.04 12.12
N HIS A 56 -1.77 4.05 11.99
CA HIS A 56 -1.25 4.74 13.16
C HIS A 56 -2.35 5.56 13.84
N HIS A 57 -2.63 5.27 15.11
CA HIS A 57 -3.73 5.86 15.87
C HIS A 57 -5.09 5.71 15.16
N PRO A 58 -5.54 4.48 14.86
CA PRO A 58 -6.76 4.24 14.09
C PRO A 58 -8.03 4.68 14.83
N MET A 59 -7.95 4.86 16.16
CA MET A 59 -9.10 5.19 16.99
C MET A 59 -9.52 6.66 16.81
N PRO A 60 -10.82 6.94 16.59
CA PRO A 60 -11.32 8.28 16.28
C PRO A 60 -11.11 9.31 17.40
N TRP A 61 -10.97 8.85 18.64
CA TRP A 61 -10.72 9.72 19.80
C TRP A 61 -9.25 10.06 20.05
N LYS A 62 -8.32 9.49 19.29
CA LYS A 62 -6.90 9.88 19.32
C LYS A 62 -6.68 11.03 18.34
N GLY A 63 -6.48 12.24 18.86
CA GLY A 63 -6.60 13.50 18.12
C GLY A 63 -5.60 13.69 16.98
N THR A 64 -4.33 13.36 17.12
CA THR A 64 -3.32 13.59 16.07
C THR A 64 -2.99 12.33 15.30
N LYS A 65 -2.97 12.44 13.98
CA LYS A 65 -2.58 11.37 13.05
C LYS A 65 -1.31 11.75 12.27
N PRO A 66 -0.16 11.92 12.95
CA PRO A 66 1.03 12.53 12.36
C PRO A 66 1.58 11.74 11.18
N LEU A 67 1.41 10.42 11.17
CA LEU A 67 1.93 9.56 10.10
C LEU A 67 1.05 9.55 8.84
N HIS A 68 -0.23 9.89 8.91
CA HIS A 68 -1.13 9.94 7.76
C HIS A 68 -0.64 10.88 6.65
N ARG A 69 0.06 11.97 7.01
CA ARG A 69 0.62 12.88 6.02
C ARG A 69 1.68 12.21 5.13
N TYR A 70 2.45 11.28 5.68
CA TYR A 70 3.46 10.54 4.93
C TYR A 70 2.79 9.53 3.98
N GLY A 71 1.78 8.81 4.46
CA GLY A 71 0.95 7.97 3.60
C GLY A 71 0.41 8.76 2.40
N ASN A 72 -0.27 9.88 2.65
CA ASN A 72 -0.79 10.75 1.59
C ASN A 72 0.28 11.29 0.64
N LEU A 73 1.47 11.62 1.15
CA LEU A 73 2.56 12.13 0.34
C LEU A 73 3.07 11.06 -0.64
N ILE A 74 3.30 9.87 -0.14
CA ILE A 74 3.84 8.75 -0.92
C ILE A 74 2.79 8.23 -1.92
N HIS A 75 1.51 8.10 -1.52
CA HIS A 75 0.47 7.64 -2.43
C HIS A 75 0.16 8.61 -3.58
N LYS A 76 0.11 9.93 -3.28
CA LYS A 76 -0.53 10.87 -4.21
C LYS A 76 0.43 11.82 -4.91
N LYS A 77 1.63 12.05 -4.35
CA LYS A 77 2.43 13.19 -4.80
C LYS A 77 3.87 12.85 -5.16
N ARG A 78 4.48 11.89 -4.51
CA ARG A 78 5.92 11.68 -4.60
C ARG A 78 6.33 10.20 -4.67
N VAL A 79 5.54 9.38 -5.34
CA VAL A 79 5.88 7.96 -5.61
C VAL A 79 7.18 7.86 -6.39
N ASP A 80 7.35 8.73 -7.38
CA ASP A 80 8.57 8.86 -8.19
C ASP A 80 9.82 9.08 -7.32
N ALA A 81 9.75 10.06 -6.42
CA ALA A 81 10.85 10.38 -5.52
C ALA A 81 11.10 9.25 -4.51
N PHE A 82 10.04 8.60 -4.03
CA PHE A 82 10.18 7.47 -3.12
C PHE A 82 10.99 6.34 -3.77
N PHE A 83 10.63 5.92 -4.99
CA PHE A 83 11.39 4.90 -5.72
C PHE A 83 12.81 5.36 -6.03
N TYR A 84 12.98 6.59 -6.54
CA TYR A 84 14.29 7.12 -6.87
C TYR A 84 15.24 7.08 -5.67
N TYR A 85 14.82 7.64 -4.54
CA TYR A 85 15.67 7.66 -3.35
C TYR A 85 15.81 6.28 -2.70
N GLY A 86 14.80 5.45 -2.76
CA GLY A 86 14.87 4.07 -2.29
C GLY A 86 15.91 3.24 -3.04
N PHE A 87 15.88 3.27 -4.36
CA PHE A 87 16.90 2.60 -5.18
C PHE A 87 18.29 3.24 -5.00
N LYS A 88 18.38 4.56 -5.00
CA LYS A 88 19.64 5.24 -4.74
C LYS A 88 20.26 4.79 -3.41
N TYR A 89 19.46 4.74 -2.35
CA TYR A 89 19.93 4.28 -1.04
C TYR A 89 20.34 2.80 -1.08
N ALA A 90 19.56 1.93 -1.70
CA ALA A 90 19.90 0.52 -1.83
C ALA A 90 21.26 0.31 -2.52
N PHE A 91 21.53 1.04 -3.61
CA PHE A 91 22.78 0.91 -4.35
C PHE A 91 24.00 1.62 -3.72
N THR A 92 23.77 2.50 -2.76
CA THR A 92 24.85 3.17 -2.00
C THR A 92 25.12 2.53 -0.64
N ASN A 93 24.29 1.58 -0.21
CA ASN A 93 24.37 0.94 1.10
C ASN A 93 24.39 -0.60 0.93
N GLU A 94 25.60 -1.15 0.76
CA GLU A 94 25.79 -2.59 0.51
C GLU A 94 25.22 -3.47 1.63
N ARG A 95 25.28 -3.02 2.88
CA ARG A 95 24.81 -3.78 4.03
C ARG A 95 23.32 -4.08 3.98
N ASP A 96 22.52 -3.07 3.60
CA ASP A 96 21.06 -3.15 3.67
C ASP A 96 20.42 -3.27 2.28
N ARG A 97 21.24 -3.39 1.23
CA ARG A 97 20.80 -3.38 -0.18
C ARG A 97 19.68 -4.36 -0.44
N ASP A 98 19.89 -5.60 -0.09
CA ASP A 98 18.98 -6.67 -0.50
C ASP A 98 17.65 -6.61 0.25
N ILE A 99 17.65 -6.23 1.54
CA ILE A 99 16.42 -6.01 2.30
C ILE A 99 15.62 -4.83 1.74
N ILE A 100 16.31 -3.75 1.32
CA ILE A 100 15.65 -2.57 0.73
C ILE A 100 15.10 -2.92 -0.65
N LEU A 101 15.83 -3.64 -1.49
CA LEU A 101 15.35 -4.08 -2.79
C LEU A 101 14.14 -5.01 -2.66
N SER A 102 14.14 -5.90 -1.70
CA SER A 102 13.00 -6.76 -1.39
C SER A 102 11.76 -5.95 -1.01
N TYR A 103 11.92 -4.94 -0.12
CA TYR A 103 10.84 -4.03 0.26
C TYR A 103 10.31 -3.23 -0.95
N LEU A 104 11.20 -2.68 -1.78
CA LEU A 104 10.81 -1.90 -2.96
C LEU A 104 10.10 -2.76 -4.00
N ALA A 105 10.46 -4.03 -4.15
CA ALA A 105 9.77 -4.96 -5.02
C ALA A 105 8.31 -5.19 -4.54
N GLY A 106 8.10 -5.40 -3.24
CA GLY A 106 6.77 -5.49 -2.67
C GLY A 106 5.97 -4.20 -2.84
N PHE A 107 6.60 -3.04 -2.62
CA PHE A 107 5.97 -1.74 -2.81
C PHE A 107 5.59 -1.50 -4.28
N SER A 108 6.36 -2.02 -5.24
CA SER A 108 6.00 -1.97 -6.66
C SER A 108 4.72 -2.74 -6.94
N CYS A 109 4.50 -3.90 -6.31
CA CYS A 109 3.27 -4.67 -6.44
C CYS A 109 2.07 -3.89 -5.88
N HIS A 110 2.21 -3.28 -4.69
CA HIS A 110 1.19 -2.42 -4.11
C HIS A 110 0.80 -1.29 -5.06
N HIS A 111 1.77 -0.50 -5.50
CA HIS A 111 1.52 0.64 -6.38
C HIS A 111 0.89 0.22 -7.73
N SER A 112 1.34 -0.90 -8.30
CA SER A 112 0.79 -1.42 -9.56
C SER A 112 -0.66 -1.85 -9.42
N LEU A 113 -1.03 -2.49 -8.31
CA LEU A 113 -2.40 -2.85 -8.01
C LEU A 113 -3.28 -1.61 -7.86
N ASP A 114 -2.83 -0.61 -7.10
CA ASP A 114 -3.55 0.65 -6.93
C ASP A 114 -3.82 1.36 -8.27
N VAL A 115 -2.81 1.48 -9.10
CA VAL A 115 -2.93 2.11 -10.42
C VAL A 115 -3.94 1.35 -11.29
N ALA A 116 -3.95 0.02 -11.22
CA ALA A 116 -4.84 -0.80 -12.01
C ALA A 116 -6.30 -0.79 -11.51
N THR A 117 -6.51 -0.74 -10.19
CA THR A 117 -7.83 -0.94 -9.58
C THR A 117 -8.58 0.35 -9.26
N HIS A 118 -7.88 1.42 -8.86
CA HIS A 118 -8.52 2.68 -8.46
C HIS A 118 -9.42 3.32 -9.51
N PRO A 119 -9.13 3.31 -10.82
CA PRO A 119 -10.08 3.81 -11.82
C PRO A 119 -11.44 3.11 -11.76
N TYR A 120 -11.45 1.79 -11.56
CA TYR A 120 -12.68 1.02 -11.40
C TYR A 120 -13.37 1.31 -10.07
N ILE A 121 -12.60 1.39 -8.98
CA ILE A 121 -13.13 1.70 -7.66
C ILE A 121 -13.80 3.07 -7.68
N PHE A 122 -13.15 4.12 -8.22
CA PHE A 122 -13.73 5.46 -8.35
C PHE A 122 -14.98 5.48 -9.24
N TYR A 123 -14.99 4.69 -10.31
CA TYR A 123 -16.19 4.55 -11.14
C TYR A 123 -17.38 4.01 -10.34
N LYS A 124 -17.16 3.05 -9.43
CA LYS A 124 -18.19 2.44 -8.60
C LYS A 124 -18.62 3.28 -7.40
N THR A 125 -17.70 4.02 -6.81
CA THR A 125 -17.90 4.65 -5.50
C THR A 125 -18.05 6.17 -5.55
N GLY A 126 -17.66 6.78 -6.67
CA GLY A 126 -17.46 8.21 -6.79
C GLY A 126 -16.11 8.66 -6.23
N HIS A 127 -15.76 9.91 -6.50
CA HIS A 127 -14.50 10.52 -6.08
C HIS A 127 -14.75 11.61 -5.03
N CYS A 128 -14.00 11.55 -3.93
CA CYS A 128 -14.01 12.59 -2.92
C CYS A 128 -13.21 13.80 -3.39
N ASP A 129 -13.88 14.92 -3.57
CA ASP A 129 -13.27 16.21 -3.91
C ASP A 129 -13.51 17.20 -2.77
N SER A 130 -12.44 17.70 -2.17
CA SER A 130 -12.52 18.64 -1.04
C SER A 130 -13.21 19.97 -1.39
N THR A 131 -13.32 20.30 -2.68
CA THR A 131 -14.00 21.51 -3.19
C THR A 131 -15.51 21.32 -3.35
N VAL A 132 -15.98 20.06 -3.36
CA VAL A 132 -17.40 19.74 -3.54
C VAL A 132 -18.04 19.38 -2.19
N PRO A 133 -18.99 20.20 -1.69
CA PRO A 133 -19.72 19.89 -0.46
C PRO A 133 -20.41 18.53 -0.54
N GLY A 134 -20.29 17.74 0.53
CA GLY A 134 -20.93 16.42 0.61
C GLY A 134 -20.12 15.27 -0.03
N SER A 135 -19.09 15.56 -0.82
CA SER A 135 -18.29 14.51 -1.48
C SER A 135 -17.50 13.59 -0.54
N ARG A 136 -17.37 13.97 0.75
CA ARG A 136 -16.72 13.16 1.78
C ARG A 136 -17.31 11.74 1.92
N ILE A 137 -18.59 11.56 1.59
CA ILE A 137 -19.24 10.25 1.64
C ILE A 137 -18.58 9.26 0.66
N TYR A 138 -18.03 9.74 -0.46
CA TYR A 138 -17.35 8.90 -1.45
C TYR A 138 -16.05 8.28 -0.89
N SER A 139 -15.36 8.94 0.04
CA SER A 139 -14.24 8.31 0.73
C SER A 139 -14.66 7.11 1.58
N TYR A 140 -15.86 7.18 2.18
CA TYR A 140 -16.43 6.04 2.91
C TYR A 140 -16.81 4.90 1.96
N TYR A 141 -17.49 5.21 0.85
CA TYR A 141 -17.86 4.21 -0.14
C TYR A 141 -16.63 3.57 -0.79
N HIS A 142 -15.59 4.35 -1.07
CA HIS A 142 -14.32 3.86 -1.57
C HIS A 142 -13.75 2.80 -0.62
N LYS A 143 -13.57 3.15 0.64
CA LYS A 143 -13.04 2.21 1.64
C LYS A 143 -13.92 0.98 1.84
N TYR A 144 -15.24 1.18 1.85
CA TYR A 144 -16.19 0.08 1.98
C TYR A 144 -16.12 -0.88 0.77
N PHE A 145 -15.95 -0.33 -0.43
CA PHE A 145 -15.85 -1.14 -1.65
C PHE A 145 -14.55 -1.94 -1.71
N GLU A 146 -13.44 -1.34 -1.31
CA GLU A 146 -12.15 -2.05 -1.16
C GLU A 146 -12.28 -3.24 -0.21
N VAL A 147 -12.97 -3.02 0.93
CA VAL A 147 -13.29 -4.07 1.90
C VAL A 147 -14.13 -5.22 1.30
N LEU A 148 -15.00 -4.93 0.36
CA LEU A 148 -15.83 -5.95 -0.29
C LEU A 148 -15.07 -6.75 -1.37
N LEU A 149 -13.99 -6.18 -1.90
CA LEU A 149 -13.17 -6.83 -2.93
C LEU A 149 -12.19 -7.86 -2.34
N ASP A 150 -11.89 -7.78 -1.05
CA ASP A 150 -11.05 -8.74 -0.33
C ASP A 150 -11.83 -10.00 0.09
#